data_19c99ab2d4fb53974cccc405d496b213
#
_entry.id   19c99ab2d4fb53974cccc405d496b213
#
_cell.length_a   1.000
_cell.length_b   1.000
_cell.length_c   1.000
_cell.angle_alpha   90.00
_cell.angle_beta   90.00
_cell.angle_gamma   90.00
#
_symmetry.space_group_name_H-M   'P 1'
#
loop_
_entity.id
_entity.type
_entity.pdbx_description
1 polymer ?
#
loop_
_entity_poly.entity_id
_entity_poly.type
_entity_poly.pdbx_seq_one_letter_code
_entity_poly.pdbx_strand_id
1 'polypeptide(L)'
;MKSCKEKAAEWGISSRAVNDMCKKGKVAGAVKENGTWRIPDDAAKPADKRVSTGKYVKKSGGKGLKALPIGISDYVRAQSEYYYVDKTLLIKEFLDQKPLVSLFTRPRRFGKTLNMDMLRVFFEISDEDTSKYFKNQAIWQCGEEYRSHQGKYPVIFLTFKDVKFDTWKATIDKIRGLLQEEFGRHQELLNSDKLSEYEKEYFLKLLNGTANEVELTSALERLSKMLA
;
A
#
# COMPACT_ATOMS: atom_id res chain seq x y z
N MET A 1 3.22 -19.12 48.45
CA MET A 1 3.54 -19.61 47.08
C MET A 1 2.35 -19.41 46.15
N LYS A 2 2.54 -18.74 45.02
CA LYS A 2 1.48 -18.37 44.05
C LYS A 2 1.49 -19.30 42.83
N SER A 3 0.33 -19.40 42.17
CA SER A 3 0.19 -20.12 40.90
C SER A 3 0.70 -19.29 39.72
N CYS A 4 0.93 -19.94 38.59
CA CYS A 4 1.31 -19.20 37.35
C CYS A 4 0.27 -18.15 36.94
N LYS A 5 -1.02 -18.32 37.28
CA LYS A 5 -2.09 -17.38 36.98
C LYS A 5 -2.00 -16.11 37.81
N GLU A 6 -1.73 -16.27 39.11
CA GLU A 6 -1.56 -15.15 40.05
C GLU A 6 -0.28 -14.32 39.75
N LYS A 7 0.84 -15.02 39.50
CA LYS A 7 2.07 -14.33 39.11
C LYS A 7 1.99 -13.67 37.73
N ALA A 8 1.18 -14.19 36.83
CA ALA A 8 0.91 -13.57 35.54
C ALA A 8 0.22 -12.21 35.68
N ALA A 9 -0.77 -12.13 36.56
CA ALA A 9 -1.46 -10.88 36.91
C ALA A 9 -0.51 -9.86 37.54
N GLU A 10 0.33 -10.30 38.48
CA GLU A 10 1.33 -9.45 39.15
C GLU A 10 2.41 -8.91 38.17
N TRP A 11 2.88 -9.73 37.27
CA TRP A 11 3.94 -9.38 36.31
C TRP A 11 3.44 -8.72 35.02
N GLY A 12 2.11 -8.64 34.82
CA GLY A 12 1.51 -8.07 33.61
C GLY A 12 1.80 -8.86 32.34
N ILE A 13 1.84 -10.20 32.42
CA ILE A 13 2.10 -11.10 31.29
C ILE A 13 1.11 -12.25 31.29
N SER A 14 1.08 -13.03 30.20
CA SER A 14 0.19 -14.20 30.14
C SER A 14 0.64 -15.35 31.06
N SER A 15 -0.29 -16.12 31.60
CA SER A 15 0.01 -17.32 32.41
C SER A 15 0.82 -18.37 31.65
N ARG A 16 0.66 -18.43 30.33
CA ARG A 16 1.49 -19.28 29.44
C ARG A 16 2.96 -18.86 29.45
N ALA A 17 3.21 -17.54 29.42
CA ALA A 17 4.59 -17.02 29.48
C ALA A 17 5.24 -17.33 30.82
N VAL A 18 4.53 -17.21 31.94
CA VAL A 18 5.03 -17.59 33.28
C VAL A 18 5.37 -19.10 33.33
N ASN A 19 4.47 -19.95 32.82
CA ASN A 19 4.69 -21.41 32.75
C ASN A 19 5.95 -21.76 31.93
N ASP A 20 6.17 -21.11 30.79
CA ASP A 20 7.35 -21.31 29.96
C ASP A 20 8.64 -20.83 30.66
N MET A 21 8.58 -19.75 31.45
CA MET A 21 9.70 -19.29 32.26
C MET A 21 10.04 -20.29 33.37
N CYS A 22 9.06 -20.88 34.02
CA CYS A 22 9.25 -21.91 35.04
C CYS A 22 9.85 -23.19 34.41
N LYS A 23 9.32 -23.63 33.28
CA LYS A 23 9.88 -24.79 32.52
C LYS A 23 11.33 -24.60 32.13
N LYS A 24 11.73 -23.37 31.82
CA LYS A 24 13.11 -23.01 31.44
C LYS A 24 14.02 -22.69 32.62
N GLY A 25 13.57 -22.93 33.86
CA GLY A 25 14.34 -22.66 35.07
C GLY A 25 14.69 -21.18 35.31
N LYS A 26 13.95 -20.25 34.71
CA LYS A 26 14.23 -18.81 34.80
C LYS A 26 13.63 -18.14 36.02
N VAL A 27 12.71 -18.81 36.72
CA VAL A 27 12.06 -18.30 37.93
C VAL A 27 12.69 -18.97 39.14
N ALA A 28 13.41 -18.21 39.94
CA ALA A 28 14.08 -18.73 41.12
C ALA A 28 13.06 -19.28 42.13
N GLY A 29 13.32 -20.45 42.70
CA GLY A 29 12.49 -21.06 43.70
C GLY A 29 11.13 -21.64 43.21
N ALA A 30 10.88 -21.67 41.91
CA ALA A 30 9.67 -22.29 41.35
C ALA A 30 9.77 -23.81 41.43
N VAL A 31 8.78 -24.46 42.07
CA VAL A 31 8.68 -25.91 42.26
C VAL A 31 7.44 -26.44 41.54
N LYS A 32 7.51 -27.63 40.98
CA LYS A 32 6.36 -28.27 40.33
C LYS A 32 5.70 -29.28 41.29
N GLU A 33 4.50 -29.00 41.74
CA GLU A 33 3.71 -29.86 42.64
C GLU A 33 2.41 -30.27 41.96
N ASN A 34 2.11 -31.54 41.96
CA ASN A 34 0.89 -32.11 41.36
C ASN A 34 0.60 -31.59 39.93
N GLY A 35 1.65 -31.51 39.10
CA GLY A 35 1.53 -31.03 37.70
C GLY A 35 1.48 -29.52 37.52
N THR A 36 1.37 -28.74 38.61
CA THR A 36 1.22 -27.27 38.60
C THR A 36 2.47 -26.62 39.18
N TRP A 37 2.91 -25.48 38.61
CA TRP A 37 4.02 -24.71 39.16
C TRP A 37 3.58 -23.86 40.35
N ARG A 38 4.37 -23.94 41.41
CA ARG A 38 4.29 -23.11 42.61
C ARG A 38 5.47 -22.16 42.64
N ILE A 39 5.22 -20.86 42.74
CA ILE A 39 6.23 -19.80 42.64
C ILE A 39 6.26 -19.04 43.95
N PRO A 40 7.43 -18.78 44.54
CA PRO A 40 7.54 -17.95 45.73
C PRO A 40 6.89 -16.59 45.57
N ASP A 41 6.31 -16.08 46.66
CA ASP A 41 5.61 -14.78 46.64
C ASP A 41 6.55 -13.62 46.36
N ASP A 42 7.80 -13.73 46.78
CA ASP A 42 8.90 -12.77 46.57
C ASP A 42 9.68 -12.93 45.26
N ALA A 43 9.32 -13.96 44.46
CA ALA A 43 9.99 -14.19 43.16
C ALA A 43 9.82 -12.99 42.23
N ALA A 44 10.94 -12.39 41.83
CA ALA A 44 10.97 -11.28 40.88
C ALA A 44 10.74 -11.79 39.44
N LYS A 45 10.14 -10.94 38.60
CA LYS A 45 9.99 -11.22 37.17
C LYS A 45 11.38 -11.34 36.51
N PRO A 46 11.70 -12.46 35.85
CA PRO A 46 12.96 -12.60 35.14
C PRO A 46 13.18 -11.49 34.10
N ALA A 47 14.38 -10.92 34.08
CA ALA A 47 14.72 -9.89 33.10
C ALA A 47 14.66 -10.45 31.66
N ASP A 48 14.03 -9.74 30.76
CA ASP A 48 14.03 -10.07 29.35
C ASP A 48 15.37 -9.65 28.73
N LYS A 49 16.23 -10.63 28.45
CA LYS A 49 17.55 -10.38 27.83
C LYS A 49 17.48 -9.64 26.49
N ARG A 50 16.32 -9.67 25.81
CA ARG A 50 16.10 -8.90 24.58
C ARG A 50 16.08 -7.41 24.82
N VAL A 51 15.64 -6.98 25.99
CA VAL A 51 15.62 -5.57 26.39
C VAL A 51 17.03 -5.09 26.77
N SER A 52 17.82 -5.94 27.46
CA SER A 52 19.17 -5.59 27.92
C SER A 52 20.20 -5.45 26.79
N THR A 53 20.03 -6.17 25.67
CA THR A 53 20.94 -6.09 24.51
C THR A 53 20.64 -4.91 23.57
N GLY A 54 19.57 -4.16 23.79
CA GLY A 54 19.17 -3.04 22.94
C GLY A 54 18.77 -3.41 21.49
N LYS A 55 18.88 -4.71 21.14
CA LYS A 55 18.66 -5.20 19.76
C LYS A 55 17.21 -5.05 19.28
N TYR A 56 16.25 -4.89 20.19
CA TYR A 56 14.81 -4.76 19.90
C TYR A 56 14.14 -3.58 20.62
N VAL A 57 14.91 -2.67 21.18
CA VAL A 57 14.35 -1.44 21.78
C VAL A 57 13.90 -0.55 20.62
N LYS A 58 12.60 -0.27 20.53
CA LYS A 58 12.12 0.87 19.73
C LYS A 58 12.80 2.10 20.31
N LYS A 59 13.79 2.66 19.63
CA LYS A 59 14.33 3.97 19.97
C LYS A 59 13.22 4.99 19.74
N SER A 60 12.48 5.31 20.77
CA SER A 60 11.63 6.48 20.80
C SER A 60 12.54 7.70 20.78
N GLY A 61 12.49 8.49 19.70
CA GLY A 61 13.10 9.82 19.68
C GLY A 61 14.48 9.97 19.06
N GLY A 62 14.86 9.16 18.08
CA GLY A 62 15.96 9.50 17.17
C GLY A 62 15.42 10.33 16.00
N LYS A 63 15.72 11.65 15.95
CA LYS A 63 15.59 12.42 14.70
C LYS A 63 16.34 11.66 13.60
N GLY A 64 15.65 11.14 12.60
CA GLY A 64 16.31 10.78 11.36
C GLY A 64 15.90 9.52 10.61
N LEU A 65 15.28 8.50 11.20
CA LEU A 65 14.92 7.29 10.42
C LEU A 65 13.42 7.31 10.08
N LYS A 66 13.10 7.50 8.80
CA LYS A 66 11.74 7.33 8.29
C LYS A 66 11.27 5.89 8.51
N ALA A 67 9.99 5.70 8.80
CA ALA A 67 9.38 4.37 8.91
C ALA A 67 9.40 3.66 7.55
N LEU A 68 9.36 2.32 7.53
CA LEU A 68 9.22 1.55 6.30
C LEU A 68 7.78 1.67 5.77
N PRO A 69 7.55 1.77 4.44
CA PRO A 69 6.23 1.92 3.82
C PRO A 69 5.45 0.61 3.79
N ILE A 70 5.18 0.01 4.96
CA ILE A 70 4.48 -1.27 5.07
C ILE A 70 2.98 -1.06 4.78
N GLY A 71 2.49 -1.66 3.70
CA GLY A 71 1.08 -1.56 3.31
C GLY A 71 0.70 -0.28 2.58
N ILE A 72 1.66 0.61 2.31
CA ILE A 72 1.44 1.83 1.53
C ILE A 72 1.43 1.48 0.04
N SER A 73 0.42 1.98 -0.67
CA SER A 73 0.26 1.84 -2.13
C SER A 73 0.35 3.17 -2.88
N ASP A 74 0.37 4.28 -2.16
CA ASP A 74 0.49 5.65 -2.66
C ASP A 74 1.98 6.04 -2.72
N TYR A 75 2.46 6.34 -3.92
CA TYR A 75 3.87 6.68 -4.16
C TYR A 75 4.26 8.03 -3.55
N VAL A 76 3.40 9.04 -3.69
CA VAL A 76 3.66 10.39 -3.15
C VAL A 76 3.87 10.33 -1.66
N ARG A 77 2.99 9.62 -0.98
CA ARG A 77 3.06 9.40 0.46
C ARG A 77 4.27 8.55 0.85
N ALA A 78 4.54 7.47 0.10
CA ALA A 78 5.70 6.61 0.37
C ALA A 78 7.03 7.37 0.27
N GLN A 79 7.16 8.22 -0.73
CA GLN A 79 8.37 9.00 -0.99
C GLN A 79 8.55 10.15 0.04
N SER A 80 7.46 10.83 0.42
CA SER A 80 7.52 11.99 1.32
C SER A 80 7.67 11.61 2.80
N GLU A 81 6.88 10.64 3.28
CA GLU A 81 6.76 10.32 4.70
C GLU A 81 7.61 9.13 5.16
N TYR A 82 7.93 8.20 4.25
CA TYR A 82 8.55 6.91 4.57
C TYR A 82 9.97 6.76 4.02
N TYR A 83 10.67 5.73 4.49
CA TYR A 83 11.93 5.30 3.89
C TYR A 83 11.63 4.55 2.58
N TYR A 84 11.65 5.28 1.49
CA TYR A 84 11.43 4.75 0.15
C TYR A 84 12.74 4.27 -0.46
N VAL A 85 12.76 3.04 -0.96
CA VAL A 85 13.87 2.52 -1.77
C VAL A 85 13.58 2.87 -3.21
N ASP A 86 14.45 3.66 -3.81
CA ASP A 86 14.29 4.14 -5.18
C ASP A 86 14.22 2.98 -6.18
N LYS A 87 13.13 2.97 -6.95
CA LYS A 87 12.88 2.02 -8.04
C LYS A 87 12.50 2.76 -9.33
N THR A 88 12.80 4.05 -9.40
CA THR A 88 12.37 4.89 -10.53
C THR A 88 13.08 4.54 -11.85
N LEU A 89 14.18 3.77 -11.82
CA LEU A 89 14.76 3.19 -13.04
C LEU A 89 13.80 2.26 -13.80
N LEU A 90 12.76 1.77 -13.17
CA LEU A 90 11.67 1.06 -13.86
C LEU A 90 11.00 1.93 -14.92
N ILE A 91 10.92 3.26 -14.70
CA ILE A 91 10.39 4.22 -15.68
C ILE A 91 11.28 4.24 -16.92
N LYS A 92 12.61 4.25 -16.70
CA LYS A 92 13.59 4.19 -17.79
C LYS A 92 13.41 2.90 -18.61
N GLU A 93 13.38 1.74 -17.95
CA GLU A 93 13.18 0.47 -18.63
C GLU A 93 11.87 0.43 -19.44
N PHE A 94 10.80 1.00 -18.89
CA PHE A 94 9.51 1.09 -19.56
C PHE A 94 9.58 1.96 -20.82
N LEU A 95 10.24 3.10 -20.76
CA LEU A 95 10.43 4.01 -21.92
C LEU A 95 11.34 3.43 -22.98
N ASP A 96 12.41 2.75 -22.58
CA ASP A 96 13.38 2.14 -23.51
C ASP A 96 12.75 0.97 -24.27
N GLN A 97 11.99 0.11 -23.58
CA GLN A 97 11.41 -1.10 -24.16
C GLN A 97 10.11 -0.84 -24.93
N LYS A 98 9.39 0.24 -24.61
CA LYS A 98 8.08 0.60 -25.18
C LYS A 98 7.12 -0.60 -25.31
N PRO A 99 6.91 -1.38 -24.25
CA PRO A 99 6.10 -2.58 -24.31
C PRO A 99 4.62 -2.23 -24.52
N LEU A 100 3.93 -2.95 -25.40
CA LEU A 100 2.47 -2.83 -25.53
C LEU A 100 1.76 -3.33 -24.28
N VAL A 101 2.31 -4.35 -23.63
CA VAL A 101 1.79 -4.92 -22.39
C VAL A 101 2.94 -5.25 -21.45
N SER A 102 2.83 -4.83 -20.21
CA SER A 102 3.78 -5.18 -19.14
C SER A 102 3.09 -5.94 -18.02
N LEU A 103 3.60 -7.10 -17.66
CA LEU A 103 3.08 -7.91 -16.56
C LEU A 103 4.09 -7.94 -15.38
N PHE A 104 3.71 -7.39 -14.25
CA PHE A 104 4.52 -7.39 -13.03
C PHE A 104 4.15 -8.56 -12.11
N THR A 105 4.88 -9.68 -12.23
CA THR A 105 4.70 -10.88 -11.40
C THR A 105 5.63 -10.84 -10.20
N ARG A 106 5.14 -10.42 -9.05
CA ARG A 106 5.89 -10.42 -7.78
C ARG A 106 5.01 -10.97 -6.65
N PRO A 107 5.57 -11.58 -5.62
CA PRO A 107 4.82 -12.01 -4.44
C PRO A 107 4.06 -10.84 -3.79
N ARG A 108 3.16 -11.15 -2.85
CA ARG A 108 2.48 -10.12 -2.04
C ARG A 108 3.52 -9.30 -1.27
N ARG A 109 3.25 -8.00 -1.07
CA ARG A 109 4.09 -7.03 -0.32
C ARG A 109 5.42 -6.66 -0.98
N PHE A 110 5.64 -7.01 -2.24
CA PHE A 110 6.82 -6.58 -3.03
C PHE A 110 6.61 -5.27 -3.81
N GLY A 111 5.65 -4.46 -3.39
CA GLY A 111 5.47 -3.10 -3.91
C GLY A 111 4.89 -3.01 -5.33
N LYS A 112 4.16 -4.04 -5.83
CA LYS A 112 3.54 -3.98 -7.17
C LYS A 112 2.68 -2.75 -7.36
N THR A 113 1.69 -2.55 -6.49
CA THR A 113 0.76 -1.40 -6.57
C THR A 113 1.49 -0.09 -6.40
N LEU A 114 2.50 -0.02 -5.52
CA LEU A 114 3.32 1.16 -5.33
C LEU A 114 4.13 1.52 -6.58
N ASN A 115 4.68 0.52 -7.29
CA ASN A 115 5.40 0.76 -8.54
C ASN A 115 4.45 1.18 -9.67
N MET A 116 3.24 0.61 -9.72
CA MET A 116 2.21 1.05 -10.67
C MET A 116 1.78 2.48 -10.41
N ASP A 117 1.58 2.85 -9.15
CA ASP A 117 1.23 4.21 -8.77
C ASP A 117 2.40 5.19 -9.02
N MET A 118 3.65 4.76 -8.86
CA MET A 118 4.83 5.54 -9.24
C MET A 118 4.84 5.86 -10.74
N LEU A 119 4.53 4.87 -11.60
CA LEU A 119 4.40 5.08 -13.06
C LEU A 119 3.28 6.08 -13.35
N ARG A 120 2.12 5.92 -12.71
CA ARG A 120 1.00 6.87 -12.84
C ARG A 120 1.44 8.29 -12.48
N VAL A 121 1.98 8.50 -11.29
CA VAL A 121 2.41 9.83 -10.80
C VAL A 121 3.48 10.45 -11.71
N PHE A 122 4.31 9.62 -12.35
CA PHE A 122 5.33 10.14 -13.28
C PHE A 122 4.73 10.58 -14.61
N PHE A 123 3.86 9.78 -15.20
CA PHE A 123 3.36 10.04 -16.56
C PHE A 123 2.14 10.96 -16.62
N GLU A 124 1.30 10.90 -15.58
CA GLU A 124 -0.01 11.55 -15.57
C GLU A 124 0.08 13.07 -15.64
N ILE A 125 -0.73 13.66 -16.51
CA ILE A 125 -1.01 15.10 -16.54
C ILE A 125 -1.73 15.47 -15.24
N SER A 126 -1.22 16.46 -14.52
CA SER A 126 -1.77 16.92 -13.25
C SER A 126 -1.59 18.42 -13.12
N ASP A 127 -2.52 19.09 -12.43
CA ASP A 127 -2.40 20.51 -12.06
C ASP A 127 -1.28 20.73 -11.03
N GLU A 128 -0.92 19.69 -10.28
CA GLU A 128 0.17 19.73 -9.32
C GLU A 128 1.50 19.38 -10.00
N ASP A 129 2.57 20.13 -9.69
CA ASP A 129 3.94 19.76 -10.11
C ASP A 129 4.41 18.51 -9.38
N THR A 130 4.18 17.35 -10.01
CA THR A 130 4.61 16.04 -9.50
C THR A 130 6.11 15.78 -9.71
N SER A 131 6.82 16.60 -10.50
CA SER A 131 8.27 16.47 -10.73
C SER A 131 9.08 16.51 -9.44
N LYS A 132 8.60 17.25 -8.44
CA LYS A 132 9.24 17.37 -7.11
C LYS A 132 9.49 16.03 -6.41
N TYR A 133 8.68 15.02 -6.71
CA TYR A 133 8.83 13.67 -6.13
C TYR A 133 9.91 12.84 -6.82
N PHE A 134 10.39 13.27 -7.99
CA PHE A 134 11.37 12.56 -8.80
C PHE A 134 12.75 13.25 -8.86
N LYS A 135 12.84 14.54 -8.54
CA LYS A 135 14.09 15.35 -8.66
C LYS A 135 15.30 14.73 -7.95
N ASN A 136 15.07 14.01 -6.84
CA ASN A 136 16.13 13.36 -6.06
C ASN A 136 16.22 11.84 -6.31
N GLN A 137 15.56 11.34 -7.35
CA GLN A 137 15.51 9.92 -7.70
C GLN A 137 16.40 9.62 -8.91
N ALA A 138 16.74 8.34 -9.10
CA ALA A 138 17.64 7.89 -10.15
C ALA A 138 17.16 8.24 -11.55
N ILE A 139 15.85 8.21 -11.82
CA ILE A 139 15.29 8.57 -13.13
C ILE A 139 15.65 10.01 -13.54
N TRP A 140 15.73 10.93 -12.57
CA TRP A 140 16.04 12.32 -12.86
C TRP A 140 17.48 12.52 -13.34
N GLN A 141 18.38 11.59 -12.99
CA GLN A 141 19.79 11.59 -13.42
C GLN A 141 19.98 10.95 -14.79
N CYS A 142 18.96 10.29 -15.34
CA CYS A 142 19.05 9.60 -16.64
C CYS A 142 19.06 10.54 -17.84
N GLY A 143 18.74 11.82 -17.67
CA GLY A 143 18.81 12.82 -18.73
C GLY A 143 17.45 13.40 -19.12
N GLU A 144 17.49 14.41 -20.01
CA GLU A 144 16.28 15.13 -20.47
C GLU A 144 15.36 14.26 -21.31
N GLU A 145 15.89 13.29 -22.01
CA GLU A 145 15.13 12.31 -22.78
C GLU A 145 14.03 11.67 -21.94
N TYR A 146 14.32 11.30 -20.69
CA TYR A 146 13.34 10.68 -19.78
C TYR A 146 12.51 11.71 -19.04
N ARG A 147 13.11 12.85 -18.63
CA ARG A 147 12.39 13.91 -17.89
C ARG A 147 11.28 14.56 -18.72
N SER A 148 11.47 14.66 -20.03
CA SER A 148 10.47 15.23 -20.94
C SER A 148 9.14 14.49 -20.97
N HIS A 149 9.12 13.24 -20.54
CA HIS A 149 7.91 12.42 -20.44
C HIS A 149 7.10 12.66 -19.16
N GLN A 150 7.67 13.37 -18.17
CA GLN A 150 7.01 13.58 -16.88
C GLN A 150 5.80 14.50 -17.01
N GLY A 151 4.63 14.05 -16.54
CA GLY A 151 3.40 14.83 -16.55
C GLY A 151 2.85 15.13 -17.94
N LYS A 152 3.04 14.24 -18.93
CA LYS A 152 2.68 14.50 -20.33
C LYS A 152 1.57 13.62 -20.89
N TYR A 153 1.13 12.61 -20.16
CA TYR A 153 0.21 11.63 -20.70
C TYR A 153 -1.09 11.56 -19.89
N PRO A 154 -2.25 11.41 -20.53
CA PRO A 154 -3.44 10.96 -19.82
C PRO A 154 -3.21 9.51 -19.37
N VAL A 155 -3.54 9.21 -18.12
CA VAL A 155 -3.32 7.87 -17.54
C VAL A 155 -4.61 7.32 -16.98
N ILE A 156 -5.05 6.18 -17.50
CA ILE A 156 -6.16 5.40 -16.91
C ILE A 156 -5.57 4.49 -15.83
N PHE A 157 -6.01 4.66 -14.57
CA PHE A 157 -5.50 3.92 -13.43
C PHE A 157 -6.61 3.27 -12.61
N LEU A 158 -6.69 1.94 -12.67
CA LEU A 158 -7.72 1.18 -11.96
C LEU A 158 -7.13 0.18 -10.97
N THR A 159 -7.75 0.06 -9.82
CA THR A 159 -7.43 -0.95 -8.83
C THR A 159 -8.67 -1.80 -8.50
N PHE A 160 -8.52 -3.12 -8.62
CA PHE A 160 -9.57 -4.08 -8.23
C PHE A 160 -9.36 -4.66 -6.83
N LYS A 161 -8.54 -4.01 -6.00
CA LYS A 161 -8.17 -4.49 -4.66
C LYS A 161 -9.39 -4.79 -3.79
N ASP A 162 -10.42 -3.96 -3.88
CA ASP A 162 -11.62 -4.02 -3.04
C ASP A 162 -12.84 -4.61 -3.78
N VAL A 163 -12.63 -5.19 -4.98
CA VAL A 163 -13.66 -5.88 -5.74
C VAL A 163 -13.70 -7.34 -5.29
N LYS A 164 -14.38 -7.61 -4.16
CA LYS A 164 -14.56 -8.94 -3.58
C LYS A 164 -15.95 -9.03 -2.97
N PHE A 165 -16.90 -9.52 -3.73
CA PHE A 165 -18.28 -9.66 -3.30
C PHE A 165 -18.80 -11.05 -3.68
N ASP A 166 -19.75 -11.55 -2.89
CA ASP A 166 -20.34 -12.89 -3.08
C ASP A 166 -21.44 -12.89 -4.16
N THR A 167 -21.88 -11.71 -4.63
CA THR A 167 -22.93 -11.58 -5.63
C THR A 167 -22.45 -10.80 -6.85
N TRP A 168 -22.94 -11.19 -8.03
CA TRP A 168 -22.69 -10.46 -9.29
C TRP A 168 -23.12 -9.00 -9.20
N LYS A 169 -24.31 -8.75 -8.66
CA LYS A 169 -24.85 -7.39 -8.51
C LYS A 169 -23.92 -6.49 -7.72
N ALA A 170 -23.46 -6.92 -6.55
CA ALA A 170 -22.54 -6.12 -5.73
C ALA A 170 -21.18 -5.91 -6.42
N THR A 171 -20.70 -6.90 -7.17
CA THR A 171 -19.47 -6.81 -7.95
C THR A 171 -19.59 -5.76 -9.05
N ILE A 172 -20.66 -5.80 -9.86
CA ILE A 172 -20.86 -4.85 -10.96
C ILE A 172 -21.11 -3.43 -10.46
N ASP A 173 -21.82 -3.26 -9.34
CA ASP A 173 -22.02 -1.96 -8.72
C ASP A 173 -20.69 -1.35 -8.24
N LYS A 174 -19.77 -2.16 -7.70
CA LYS A 174 -18.42 -1.69 -7.35
C LYS A 174 -17.60 -1.33 -8.59
N ILE A 175 -17.67 -2.13 -9.65
CA ILE A 175 -16.98 -1.83 -10.92
C ILE A 175 -17.53 -0.52 -11.51
N ARG A 176 -18.85 -0.32 -11.47
CA ARG A 176 -19.46 0.95 -11.89
C ARG A 176 -18.88 2.13 -11.13
N GLY A 177 -18.76 2.03 -9.80
CA GLY A 177 -18.14 3.07 -8.98
C GLY A 177 -16.69 3.35 -9.35
N LEU A 178 -15.87 2.32 -9.63
CA LEU A 178 -14.49 2.50 -10.10
C LEU A 178 -14.42 3.22 -11.45
N LEU A 179 -15.32 2.89 -12.37
CA LEU A 179 -15.39 3.57 -13.66
C LEU A 179 -15.86 5.02 -13.51
N GLN A 180 -16.83 5.29 -12.62
CA GLN A 180 -17.26 6.66 -12.32
C GLN A 180 -16.10 7.50 -11.78
N GLU A 181 -15.33 6.98 -10.83
CA GLU A 181 -14.14 7.64 -10.29
C GLU A 181 -13.11 7.92 -11.39
N GLU A 182 -12.88 6.95 -12.28
CA GLU A 182 -11.91 7.11 -13.37
C GLU A 182 -12.38 8.12 -14.42
N PHE A 183 -13.63 8.07 -14.86
CA PHE A 183 -14.20 9.09 -15.75
C PHE A 183 -14.19 10.46 -15.08
N GLY A 184 -14.42 10.53 -13.76
CA GLY A 184 -14.32 11.76 -12.98
C GLY A 184 -12.93 12.41 -12.99
N ARG A 185 -11.88 11.65 -13.23
CA ARG A 185 -10.50 12.16 -13.35
C ARG A 185 -10.22 12.81 -14.71
N HIS A 186 -11.04 12.56 -15.72
CA HIS A 186 -10.87 13.01 -17.09
C HIS A 186 -12.01 13.94 -17.55
N GLN A 187 -12.58 14.71 -16.64
CA GLN A 187 -13.71 15.60 -16.95
C GLN A 187 -13.36 16.72 -17.95
N GLU A 188 -12.08 17.01 -18.11
CA GLU A 188 -11.59 17.96 -19.13
C GLU A 188 -12.01 17.56 -20.55
N LEU A 189 -12.25 16.27 -20.81
CA LEU A 189 -12.73 15.76 -22.10
C LEU A 189 -14.09 16.35 -22.49
N LEU A 190 -14.97 16.68 -21.53
CA LEU A 190 -16.27 17.28 -21.79
C LEU A 190 -16.17 18.67 -22.45
N ASN A 191 -15.05 19.35 -22.22
CA ASN A 191 -14.77 20.66 -22.80
C ASN A 191 -14.02 20.57 -24.14
N SER A 192 -13.71 19.35 -24.59
CA SER A 192 -13.00 19.13 -25.85
C SER A 192 -13.93 19.30 -27.06
N ASP A 193 -13.48 20.06 -28.06
CA ASP A 193 -14.18 20.17 -29.35
C ASP A 193 -13.96 18.94 -30.24
N LYS A 194 -13.05 18.03 -29.86
CA LYS A 194 -12.79 16.80 -30.61
C LYS A 194 -13.82 15.71 -30.37
N LEU A 195 -14.55 15.76 -29.25
CA LEU A 195 -15.56 14.77 -28.93
C LEU A 195 -16.91 15.14 -29.53
N SER A 196 -17.54 14.15 -30.19
CA SER A 196 -18.91 14.26 -30.67
C SER A 196 -19.89 14.35 -29.49
N GLU A 197 -21.08 14.93 -29.75
CA GLU A 197 -22.15 15.00 -28.74
C GLU A 197 -22.55 13.61 -28.21
N TYR A 198 -22.51 12.59 -29.06
CA TYR A 198 -22.77 11.20 -28.64
C TYR A 198 -21.72 10.67 -27.66
N GLU A 199 -20.44 10.99 -27.85
CA GLU A 199 -19.36 10.60 -26.95
C GLU A 199 -19.47 11.34 -25.62
N LYS A 200 -19.81 12.63 -25.63
CA LYS A 200 -20.08 13.41 -24.43
C LYS A 200 -21.27 12.86 -23.64
N GLU A 201 -22.37 12.50 -24.33
CA GLU A 201 -23.51 11.86 -23.68
C GLU A 201 -23.12 10.53 -23.02
N TYR A 202 -22.37 9.70 -23.74
CA TYR A 202 -21.85 8.45 -23.19
C TYR A 202 -20.97 8.67 -21.99
N PHE A 203 -20.05 9.64 -22.03
CA PHE A 203 -19.19 10.02 -20.94
C PHE A 203 -20.00 10.41 -19.70
N LEU A 204 -21.02 11.23 -19.88
CA LEU A 204 -21.93 11.65 -18.80
C LEU A 204 -22.70 10.48 -18.19
N LYS A 205 -23.12 9.48 -18.97
CA LYS A 205 -23.77 8.27 -18.44
C LYS A 205 -22.83 7.51 -17.50
N LEU A 206 -21.55 7.37 -17.87
CA LEU A 206 -20.53 6.72 -17.01
C LEU A 206 -20.29 7.56 -15.75
N LEU A 207 -20.08 8.85 -15.90
CA LEU A 207 -19.82 9.77 -14.80
C LEU A 207 -20.98 9.80 -13.78
N ASN A 208 -22.22 9.78 -14.24
CA ASN A 208 -23.40 9.79 -13.39
C ASN A 208 -23.84 8.40 -12.89
N GLY A 209 -23.17 7.32 -13.30
CA GLY A 209 -23.48 5.95 -12.91
C GLY A 209 -24.77 5.39 -13.50
N THR A 210 -25.29 6.01 -14.57
CA THR A 210 -26.53 5.59 -15.26
C THR A 210 -26.28 4.64 -16.43
N ALA A 211 -25.03 4.35 -16.75
CA ALA A 211 -24.64 3.40 -17.79
C ALA A 211 -25.16 2.00 -17.49
N ASN A 212 -25.68 1.32 -18.51
CA ASN A 212 -26.11 -0.08 -18.42
C ASN A 212 -24.90 -1.04 -18.46
N GLU A 213 -25.13 -2.34 -18.23
CA GLU A 213 -24.06 -3.33 -18.18
C GLU A 213 -23.28 -3.45 -19.51
N VAL A 214 -23.96 -3.29 -20.64
CA VAL A 214 -23.32 -3.34 -21.97
C VAL A 214 -22.41 -2.12 -22.17
N GLU A 215 -22.86 -0.95 -21.76
CA GLU A 215 -22.06 0.29 -21.81
C GLU A 215 -20.83 0.18 -20.92
N LEU A 216 -20.93 -0.45 -19.74
CA LEU A 216 -19.79 -0.69 -18.84
C LEU A 216 -18.72 -1.59 -19.48
N THR A 217 -19.07 -2.57 -20.31
CA THR A 217 -18.09 -3.47 -20.94
C THR A 217 -17.16 -2.77 -21.92
N SER A 218 -17.62 -1.69 -22.56
CA SER A 218 -16.83 -0.89 -23.51
C SER A 218 -16.22 0.38 -22.91
N ALA A 219 -16.42 0.61 -21.60
CA ALA A 219 -16.08 1.89 -20.97
C ALA A 219 -14.59 2.25 -21.09
N LEU A 220 -13.71 1.30 -20.79
CA LEU A 220 -12.25 1.56 -20.85
C LEU A 220 -11.74 1.72 -22.28
N GLU A 221 -12.25 0.94 -23.22
CA GLU A 221 -11.91 1.10 -24.64
C GLU A 221 -12.31 2.47 -25.17
N ARG A 222 -13.54 2.91 -24.86
CA ARG A 222 -14.02 4.21 -25.28
C ARG A 222 -13.26 5.36 -24.60
N LEU A 223 -13.02 5.27 -23.29
CA LEU A 223 -12.22 6.27 -22.58
C LEU A 223 -10.81 6.39 -23.18
N SER A 224 -10.18 5.26 -23.47
CA SER A 224 -8.86 5.23 -24.11
C SER A 224 -8.86 5.92 -25.48
N LYS A 225 -9.91 5.72 -26.28
CA LYS A 225 -10.07 6.39 -27.60
C LYS A 225 -10.33 7.90 -27.46
N MET A 226 -11.07 8.32 -26.44
CA MET A 226 -11.34 9.73 -26.18
C MET A 226 -10.09 10.50 -25.70
N LEU A 227 -9.15 9.80 -25.07
CA LEU A 227 -7.90 10.37 -24.56
C LEU A 227 -6.76 10.39 -25.60
N ALA A 228 -6.90 9.66 -26.72
CA ALA A 228 -5.90 9.59 -27.79
C ALA A 228 -5.98 10.80 -28.74
#